data_466559421436d0bad00560611144d5c1
#
_entry.id   466559421436d0bad00560611144d5c1
#
_cell.length_a   1.000
_cell.length_b   1.000
_cell.length_c   1.000
_cell.angle_alpha   90.00
_cell.angle_beta   90.00
_cell.angle_gamma   90.00
#
_symmetry.space_group_name_H-M   'P 1'
#
loop_
_entity.id
_entity.type
_entity.pdbx_description
1 polymer ?
#
loop_
_entity_poly.entity_id
_entity_poly.type
_entity_poly.pdbx_seq_one_letter_code
_entity_poly.pdbx_strand_id
1 'polypeptide(L)'
;MSTKYKTTLAVLAGVALGAVAMQGLHAQAKPKAYTVSELETLDAAANAAFVPVIQAAQKAAGGRPLRTGGGKIVAMEGAAPKRVAITEWDSLEQAQAFYKSKAWNDLTPQREKAVKTIRRYVVEAVN
;
A
#
# COMPACT_ATOMS: atom_id res chain seq x y z
N MET A 1 -7.41 -44.44 34.18
CA MET A 1 -6.09 -43.75 34.01
C MET A 1 -5.70 -43.59 32.57
N SER A 2 -5.75 -44.62 31.73
CA SER A 2 -5.42 -44.54 30.30
C SER A 2 -6.28 -43.54 29.51
N THR A 3 -7.56 -43.35 29.90
CA THR A 3 -8.47 -42.43 29.22
C THR A 3 -8.07 -40.95 29.38
N LYS A 4 -7.52 -40.57 30.52
CA LYS A 4 -7.05 -39.22 30.80
C LYS A 4 -5.82 -38.87 29.93
N TYR A 5 -4.90 -39.78 29.73
CA TYR A 5 -3.72 -39.61 28.90
C TYR A 5 -4.06 -39.50 27.42
N LYS A 6 -5.03 -40.28 26.95
CA LYS A 6 -5.50 -40.23 25.55
C LYS A 6 -6.14 -38.89 25.24
N THR A 7 -6.93 -38.34 26.17
CA THR A 7 -7.57 -37.01 25.99
C THR A 7 -6.53 -35.89 25.95
N THR A 8 -5.51 -35.97 26.82
CA THR A 8 -4.43 -34.98 26.84
C THR A 8 -3.62 -34.98 25.55
N LEU A 9 -3.30 -36.16 25.01
CA LEU A 9 -2.61 -36.29 23.71
C LEU A 9 -3.41 -35.72 22.56
N ALA A 10 -4.73 -35.93 22.52
CA ALA A 10 -5.61 -35.36 21.49
C ALA A 10 -5.63 -33.84 21.51
N VAL A 11 -5.65 -33.22 22.69
CA VAL A 11 -5.60 -31.75 22.86
C VAL A 11 -4.26 -31.19 22.37
N LEU A 12 -3.14 -31.82 22.72
CA LEU A 12 -1.81 -31.41 22.26
C LEU A 12 -1.67 -31.50 20.74
N ALA A 13 -2.17 -32.58 20.12
CA ALA A 13 -2.17 -32.73 18.67
C ALA A 13 -3.00 -31.64 17.98
N GLY A 14 -4.16 -31.27 18.54
CA GLY A 14 -5.01 -30.20 18.01
C GLY A 14 -4.32 -28.84 18.05
N VAL A 15 -3.63 -28.49 19.13
CA VAL A 15 -2.87 -27.26 19.26
C VAL A 15 -1.70 -27.20 18.27
N ALA A 16 -0.97 -28.30 18.08
CA ALA A 16 0.14 -28.37 17.13
C ALA A 16 -0.34 -28.17 15.68
N LEU A 17 -1.45 -28.79 15.29
CA LEU A 17 -2.05 -28.63 13.97
C LEU A 17 -2.51 -27.18 13.75
N GLY A 18 -3.11 -26.52 14.74
CA GLY A 18 -3.50 -25.14 14.67
C GLY A 18 -2.31 -24.21 14.47
N ALA A 19 -1.21 -24.41 15.18
CA ALA A 19 0.00 -23.62 15.04
C ALA A 19 0.63 -23.76 13.63
N VAL A 20 0.67 -24.96 13.08
CA VAL A 20 1.18 -25.21 11.72
C VAL A 20 0.30 -24.53 10.67
N ALA A 21 -1.03 -24.60 10.82
CA ALA A 21 -1.96 -23.94 9.90
C ALA A 21 -1.77 -22.40 9.94
N MET A 22 -1.57 -21.78 11.11
CA MET A 22 -1.31 -20.35 11.23
C MET A 22 0.02 -19.95 10.60
N GLN A 23 1.07 -20.75 10.74
CA GLN A 23 2.36 -20.51 10.10
C GLN A 23 2.25 -20.61 8.57
N GLY A 24 1.50 -21.57 8.05
CA GLY A 24 1.25 -21.72 6.62
C GLY A 24 0.50 -20.53 6.04
N LEU A 25 -0.52 -20.03 6.74
CA LEU A 25 -1.25 -18.82 6.34
C LEU A 25 -0.35 -17.58 6.35
N HIS A 26 0.53 -17.45 7.35
CA HIS A 26 1.45 -16.34 7.45
C HIS A 26 2.52 -16.38 6.33
N ALA A 27 3.02 -17.57 5.99
CA ALA A 27 3.98 -17.77 4.90
C ALA A 27 3.35 -17.51 3.52
N GLN A 28 2.02 -17.58 3.39
CA GLN A 28 1.28 -17.28 2.16
C GLN A 28 0.85 -15.82 2.04
N ALA A 29 1.13 -14.98 3.04
CA ALA A 29 0.83 -13.57 2.99
C ALA A 29 1.61 -12.91 1.84
N LYS A 30 0.90 -12.14 1.02
CA LYS A 30 1.50 -11.42 -0.11
C LYS A 30 2.43 -10.33 0.41
N PRO A 31 3.53 -10.05 -0.30
CA PRO A 31 4.37 -8.91 0.03
C PRO A 31 3.57 -7.61 -0.09
N LYS A 32 3.88 -6.66 0.76
CA LYS A 32 3.36 -5.30 0.63
C LYS A 32 3.91 -4.66 -0.63
N ALA A 33 3.17 -3.69 -1.15
CA ALA A 33 3.58 -2.92 -2.31
C ALA A 33 3.48 -1.43 -2.02
N TYR A 34 4.26 -0.65 -2.75
CA TYR A 34 4.33 0.80 -2.57
C TYR A 34 4.19 1.47 -3.93
N THR A 35 3.22 2.38 -4.05
CA THR A 35 3.20 3.31 -5.18
C THR A 35 4.16 4.44 -4.89
N VAL A 36 5.03 4.73 -5.82
CA VAL A 36 5.92 5.89 -5.77
C VAL A 36 5.57 6.80 -6.94
N SER A 37 5.19 8.04 -6.64
CA SER A 37 4.83 9.04 -7.65
C SER A 37 5.78 10.22 -7.53
N GLU A 38 6.51 10.51 -8.59
CA GLU A 38 7.33 11.70 -8.72
C GLU A 38 6.52 12.75 -9.46
N LEU A 39 6.30 13.89 -8.81
CA LEU A 39 5.32 14.88 -9.22
C LEU A 39 5.93 16.28 -9.28
N GLU A 40 5.30 17.14 -10.08
CA GLU A 40 5.46 18.59 -10.03
C GLU A 40 4.10 19.22 -9.76
N THR A 41 4.03 20.15 -8.83
CA THR A 41 2.79 20.89 -8.57
C THR A 41 2.61 21.95 -9.66
N LEU A 42 1.49 21.89 -10.38
CA LEU A 42 1.15 22.85 -11.42
C LEU A 42 0.42 24.07 -10.85
N ASP A 43 -0.45 23.83 -9.88
CA ASP A 43 -1.26 24.85 -9.23
C ASP A 43 -1.41 24.51 -7.76
N ALA A 44 -0.95 25.39 -6.89
CA ALA A 44 -0.92 25.14 -5.45
C ALA A 44 -2.33 24.98 -4.85
N ALA A 45 -3.28 25.82 -5.27
CA ALA A 45 -4.66 25.75 -4.78
C ALA A 45 -5.37 24.49 -5.27
N ALA A 46 -5.21 24.15 -6.55
CA ALA A 46 -5.76 22.92 -7.12
C ALA A 46 -5.18 21.68 -6.44
N ASN A 47 -3.87 21.69 -6.15
CA ASN A 47 -3.23 20.60 -5.44
C ASN A 47 -3.72 20.47 -4.01
N ALA A 48 -3.87 21.57 -3.30
CA ALA A 48 -4.41 21.57 -1.92
C ALA A 48 -5.83 20.98 -1.87
N ALA A 49 -6.65 21.26 -2.88
CA ALA A 49 -7.99 20.69 -3.00
C ALA A 49 -7.96 19.21 -3.40
N PHE A 50 -7.01 18.79 -4.23
CA PHE A 50 -6.90 17.44 -4.74
C PHE A 50 -6.35 16.43 -3.69
N VAL A 51 -5.40 16.84 -2.88
CA VAL A 51 -4.73 15.93 -1.92
C VAL A 51 -5.72 15.17 -1.02
N PRO A 52 -6.68 15.80 -0.33
CA PRO A 52 -7.62 15.06 0.50
C PRO A 52 -8.52 14.13 -0.32
N VAL A 53 -8.85 14.48 -1.56
CA VAL A 53 -9.68 13.67 -2.45
C VAL A 53 -8.97 12.38 -2.85
N ILE A 54 -7.71 12.47 -3.30
CA ILE A 54 -6.94 11.29 -3.68
C ILE A 54 -6.62 10.41 -2.47
N GLN A 55 -6.31 10.99 -1.33
CA GLN A 55 -6.06 10.22 -0.12
C GLN A 55 -7.30 9.45 0.33
N ALA A 56 -8.47 10.06 0.27
CA ALA A 56 -9.73 9.39 0.59
C ALA A 56 -10.02 8.23 -0.36
N ALA A 57 -9.79 8.41 -1.66
CA ALA A 57 -9.97 7.34 -2.66
C ALA A 57 -9.00 6.18 -2.43
N GLN A 58 -7.75 6.46 -2.12
CA GLN A 58 -6.75 5.43 -1.82
C GLN A 58 -7.10 4.66 -0.54
N LYS A 59 -7.51 5.35 0.52
CA LYS A 59 -7.93 4.72 1.78
C LYS A 59 -9.16 3.83 1.57
N ALA A 60 -10.13 4.27 0.79
CA ALA A 60 -11.31 3.48 0.46
C ALA A 60 -10.96 2.18 -0.29
N ALA A 61 -9.89 2.19 -1.07
CA ALA A 61 -9.37 1.02 -1.78
C ALA A 61 -8.39 0.17 -0.95
N GLY A 62 -8.16 0.52 0.31
CA GLY A 62 -7.26 -0.20 1.21
C GLY A 62 -5.81 0.29 1.22
N GLY A 63 -5.51 1.39 0.54
CA GLY A 63 -4.20 2.00 0.54
C GLY A 63 -3.94 2.84 1.80
N ARG A 64 -2.68 3.02 2.12
CA ARG A 64 -2.22 3.84 3.24
C ARG A 64 -1.27 4.92 2.72
N PRO A 65 -1.79 6.13 2.39
CA PRO A 65 -0.93 7.22 1.94
C PRO A 65 0.06 7.61 3.03
N LEU A 66 1.33 7.72 2.68
CA LEU A 66 2.35 8.26 3.56
C LEU A 66 2.40 9.80 3.41
N ARG A 67 2.86 10.48 4.43
CA ARG A 67 2.89 11.96 4.42
C ARG A 67 4.21 12.48 3.83
N THR A 68 4.53 12.07 2.62
CA THR A 68 5.78 12.47 1.95
C THR A 68 5.59 13.61 0.96
N GLY A 69 4.36 13.91 0.55
CA GLY A 69 4.07 14.86 -0.53
C GLY A 69 4.47 16.32 -0.25
N GLY A 70 4.56 16.72 1.00
CA GLY A 70 5.08 18.02 1.41
C GLY A 70 6.43 17.95 2.11
N GLY A 71 7.06 16.77 2.14
CA GLY A 71 8.32 16.54 2.83
C GLY A 71 9.52 17.09 2.06
N LYS A 72 10.55 17.46 2.81
CA LYS A 72 11.82 17.89 2.23
C LYS A 72 12.54 16.70 1.58
N ILE A 73 13.04 16.90 0.39
CA ILE A 73 13.80 15.90 -0.36
C ILE A 73 15.26 16.34 -0.40
N VAL A 74 16.16 15.42 -0.07
CA VAL A 74 17.60 15.62 -0.16
C VAL A 74 18.15 14.55 -1.09
N ALA A 75 18.74 14.95 -2.22
CA ALA A 75 19.38 14.02 -3.13
C ALA A 75 20.70 13.55 -2.51
N MET A 76 20.85 12.23 -2.43
CA MET A 76 22.13 11.63 -2.03
C MET A 76 23.00 11.37 -3.26
N GLU A 77 22.36 10.99 -4.37
CA GLU A 77 22.97 10.79 -5.69
C GLU A 77 21.97 11.18 -6.76
N GLY A 78 22.43 11.79 -7.83
CA GLY A 78 21.60 12.18 -8.96
C GLY A 78 20.67 13.35 -8.66
N ALA A 79 19.75 13.63 -9.57
CA ALA A 79 18.77 14.72 -9.45
C ALA A 79 17.58 14.29 -8.57
N ALA A 80 17.24 15.12 -7.60
CA ALA A 80 16.06 14.89 -6.77
C ALA A 80 14.78 15.23 -7.56
N PRO A 81 13.69 14.45 -7.40
CA PRO A 81 12.37 14.88 -7.85
C PRO A 81 11.90 16.09 -7.05
N LYS A 82 11.00 16.87 -7.60
CA LYS A 82 10.44 18.05 -6.89
C LYS A 82 9.51 17.64 -5.76
N ARG A 83 8.77 16.54 -5.95
CA ARG A 83 7.81 16.05 -4.98
C ARG A 83 7.66 14.54 -5.13
N VAL A 84 7.53 13.83 -4.02
CA VAL A 84 7.32 12.38 -4.01
C VAL A 84 6.12 12.05 -3.14
N ALA A 85 5.15 11.35 -3.70
CA ALA A 85 4.02 10.79 -2.97
C ALA A 85 4.18 9.27 -2.92
N ILE A 86 4.00 8.69 -1.74
CA ILE A 86 4.12 7.25 -1.52
C ILE A 86 2.84 6.73 -0.88
N THR A 87 2.33 5.63 -1.37
CA THR A 87 1.18 4.93 -0.80
C THR A 87 1.53 3.47 -0.60
N GLU A 88 1.27 2.95 0.61
CA GLU A 88 1.45 1.54 0.94
C GLU A 88 0.17 0.77 0.63
N TRP A 89 0.32 -0.45 0.10
CA TRP A 89 -0.76 -1.39 -0.22
C TRP A 89 -0.42 -2.76 0.36
N ASP A 90 -1.46 -3.57 0.62
CA ASP A 90 -1.27 -4.93 1.13
C ASP A 90 -0.69 -5.87 0.09
N SER A 91 -0.83 -5.55 -1.21
CA SER A 91 -0.29 -6.35 -2.31
C SER A 91 -0.14 -5.51 -3.57
N LEU A 92 0.67 -6.00 -4.51
CA LEU A 92 0.82 -5.42 -5.84
C LEU A 92 -0.52 -5.42 -6.59
N GLU A 93 -1.29 -6.51 -6.49
CA GLU A 93 -2.59 -6.64 -7.15
C GLU A 93 -3.59 -5.60 -6.65
N GLN A 94 -3.59 -5.32 -5.35
CA GLN A 94 -4.46 -4.30 -4.75
C GLN A 94 -4.12 -2.91 -5.31
N ALA A 95 -2.83 -2.58 -5.39
CA ALA A 95 -2.38 -1.32 -5.98
C ALA A 95 -2.79 -1.20 -7.44
N GLN A 96 -2.54 -2.23 -8.24
CA GLN A 96 -2.90 -2.25 -9.65
C GLN A 96 -4.41 -2.11 -9.85
N ALA A 97 -5.21 -2.77 -9.03
CA ALA A 97 -6.67 -2.68 -9.08
C ALA A 97 -7.14 -1.25 -8.86
N PHE A 98 -6.54 -0.53 -7.93
CA PHE A 98 -6.88 0.88 -7.69
C PHE A 98 -6.62 1.74 -8.93
N TYR A 99 -5.44 1.61 -9.56
CA TYR A 99 -5.08 2.42 -10.75
C TYR A 99 -5.82 2.01 -12.04
N LYS A 100 -6.55 0.91 -12.02
CA LYS A 100 -7.48 0.49 -13.08
C LYS A 100 -8.93 0.82 -12.74
N SER A 101 -9.21 1.31 -11.54
CA SER A 101 -10.58 1.54 -11.06
C SER A 101 -11.21 2.81 -11.64
N LYS A 102 -12.54 2.82 -11.63
CA LYS A 102 -13.32 4.01 -11.97
C LYS A 102 -13.01 5.17 -11.01
N ALA A 103 -12.83 4.89 -9.72
CA ALA A 103 -12.53 5.90 -8.71
C ALA A 103 -11.26 6.67 -9.05
N TRP A 104 -10.22 5.99 -9.51
CA TRP A 104 -9.00 6.64 -9.97
C TRP A 104 -9.19 7.40 -11.29
N ASN A 105 -9.83 6.77 -12.27
CA ASN A 105 -10.03 7.35 -13.60
C ASN A 105 -10.90 8.61 -13.56
N ASP A 106 -11.90 8.66 -12.69
CA ASP A 106 -12.77 9.83 -12.51
C ASP A 106 -12.02 11.05 -11.94
N LEU A 107 -10.86 10.85 -11.32
CA LEU A 107 -10.05 11.94 -10.78
C LEU A 107 -9.11 12.58 -11.80
N THR A 108 -9.05 12.06 -13.02
CA THR A 108 -8.12 12.53 -14.06
C THR A 108 -8.19 14.03 -14.31
N PRO A 109 -9.37 14.65 -14.52
CA PRO A 109 -9.43 16.09 -14.76
C PRO A 109 -8.90 16.93 -13.60
N GLN A 110 -9.26 16.56 -12.36
CA GLN A 110 -8.81 17.25 -11.16
C GLN A 110 -7.31 17.06 -10.93
N ARG A 111 -6.81 15.84 -11.15
CA ARG A 111 -5.40 15.51 -11.01
C ARG A 111 -4.52 16.29 -11.99
N GLU A 112 -4.92 16.37 -13.25
CA GLU A 112 -4.15 17.05 -14.31
C GLU A 112 -4.06 18.56 -14.12
N LYS A 113 -5.02 19.16 -13.46
CA LYS A 113 -4.96 20.57 -13.07
C LYS A 113 -4.00 20.80 -11.89
N ALA A 114 -3.91 19.86 -11.00
CA ALA A 114 -3.15 19.97 -9.75
C ALA A 114 -1.67 19.68 -9.94
N VAL A 115 -1.35 18.60 -10.65
CA VAL A 115 0.02 18.07 -10.73
C VAL A 115 0.35 17.55 -12.13
N LYS A 116 1.64 17.61 -12.45
CA LYS A 116 2.24 16.87 -13.56
C LYS A 116 2.91 15.62 -12.99
N THR A 117 2.54 14.46 -13.48
CA THR A 117 3.19 13.20 -13.12
C THR A 117 4.42 13.00 -13.98
N ILE A 118 5.58 12.95 -13.36
CA ILE A 118 6.85 12.66 -14.05
C ILE A 118 6.99 11.15 -14.20
N ARG A 119 6.84 10.42 -13.09
CA ARG A 119 6.84 8.96 -13.05
C ARG A 119 5.89 8.47 -11.97
N ARG A 120 5.28 7.33 -12.21
CA ARG A 120 4.50 6.61 -11.21
C ARG A 120 4.68 5.12 -11.42
N TYR A 121 5.06 4.42 -10.39
CA TYR A 121 5.27 2.97 -10.42
C TYR A 121 4.90 2.36 -9.08
N VAL A 122 4.70 1.05 -9.09
CA VAL A 122 4.46 0.27 -7.88
C VAL A 122 5.62 -0.72 -7.74
N VAL A 123 6.16 -0.82 -6.55
CA VAL A 123 7.24 -1.75 -6.22
C VAL A 123 6.81 -2.67 -5.08
N GLU A 124 7.03 -3.97 -5.21
CA GLU A 124 6.84 -4.92 -4.12
C GLU A 124 8.01 -4.87 -3.15
N ALA A 125 7.69 -4.95 -1.85
CA ALA A 125 8.69 -5.17 -0.82
C ALA A 125 8.86 -6.68 -0.62
N VAL A 126 9.94 -7.25 -1.12
CA VAL A 126 10.28 -8.65 -0.93
C VAL A 126 11.51 -8.78 -0.04
N ASN A 127 11.54 -9.88 0.77
CA ASN A 127 12.68 -10.17 1.66
C ASN A 127 13.78 -10.93 0.91
#